data_705142a0460a0999233079c59c934661
#
_entry.id   705142a0460a0999233079c59c934661
#
_cell.length_a   1.000
_cell.length_b   1.000
_cell.length_c   1.000
_cell.angle_alpha   90.00
_cell.angle_beta   90.00
_cell.angle_gamma   90.00
#
_symmetry.space_group_name_H-M   'P 1'
#
loop_
_entity.id
_entity.type
_entity.pdbx_description
1 polymer ?
#
loop_
_entity_poly.entity_id
_entity_poly.type
_entity_poly.pdbx_seq_one_letter_code
_entity_poly.pdbx_strand_id
1 'polypeptide(L)'
;MIYINLILVFLALVAIHEYGHYIVARLFKAEVTDFSIGFGKPLLKYTDRNGTTWKLSPIPLGGYVKIKGLDNIFSPNPNDEQGSFQSLTLFQKILVLLAGSIFNILSAWFALFCIFFFFGIVSLMPIIGSVSENSSAFENDLREGDKILEINNISIEEFSDIPKAIANNQSINILVERNNQIIEKNFDLKFNEELNRYIIGIS
;
A
#
# COMPACT_ATOMS: atom_id res chain seq x y z
N MET A 1 -1.04 -17.44 15.63
CA MET A 1 -1.85 -16.83 14.51
C MET A 1 -1.00 -15.92 13.61
N ILE A 2 -0.18 -15.04 14.14
CA ILE A 2 0.65 -14.08 13.33
C ILE A 2 1.54 -14.77 12.29
N TYR A 3 2.25 -15.84 12.64
CA TYR A 3 3.14 -16.55 11.71
C TYR A 3 2.40 -17.23 10.55
N ILE A 4 1.20 -17.73 10.80
CA ILE A 4 0.35 -18.34 9.75
C ILE A 4 -0.08 -17.28 8.74
N ASN A 5 -0.52 -16.12 9.22
CA ASN A 5 -0.90 -15.01 8.34
C ASN A 5 0.29 -14.51 7.50
N LEU A 6 1.48 -14.42 8.11
CA LEU A 6 2.69 -14.03 7.39
C LEU A 6 3.03 -15.00 6.25
N ILE A 7 2.94 -16.31 6.52
CA ILE A 7 3.17 -17.35 5.51
C ILE A 7 2.13 -17.27 4.40
N LEU A 8 0.85 -17.06 4.72
CA LEU A 8 -0.21 -16.93 3.72
C LEU A 8 -0.01 -15.70 2.81
N VAL A 9 0.34 -14.55 3.40
CA VAL A 9 0.64 -13.33 2.62
C VAL A 9 1.86 -13.55 1.72
N PHE A 10 2.91 -14.15 2.25
CA PHE A 10 4.10 -14.46 1.47
C PHE A 10 3.78 -15.39 0.29
N LEU A 11 3.02 -16.47 0.53
CA LEU A 11 2.59 -17.39 -0.53
C LEU A 11 1.73 -16.69 -1.59
N ALA A 12 0.84 -15.79 -1.18
CA ALA A 12 0.02 -15.02 -2.12
C ALA A 12 0.89 -14.12 -3.00
N LEU A 13 1.87 -13.41 -2.42
CA LEU A 13 2.81 -12.57 -3.17
C LEU A 13 3.66 -13.38 -4.15
N VAL A 14 4.14 -14.54 -3.73
CA VAL A 14 4.88 -15.46 -4.61
C VAL A 14 3.99 -15.96 -5.73
N ALA A 15 2.76 -16.39 -5.43
CA ALA A 15 1.83 -16.88 -6.44
C ALA A 15 1.51 -15.81 -7.50
N ILE A 16 1.29 -14.56 -7.09
CA ILE A 16 1.05 -13.42 -7.98
C ILE A 16 2.30 -13.14 -8.84
N HIS A 17 3.48 -13.18 -8.24
CA HIS A 17 4.75 -12.99 -8.93
C HIS A 17 4.94 -14.03 -10.05
N GLU A 18 4.84 -15.31 -9.70
CA GLU A 18 4.98 -16.42 -10.66
C GLU A 18 3.89 -16.36 -11.74
N TYR A 19 2.66 -15.98 -11.33
CA TYR A 19 1.55 -15.81 -12.28
C TYR A 19 1.82 -14.69 -13.29
N GLY A 20 2.52 -13.63 -12.88
CA GLY A 20 2.99 -12.58 -13.79
C GLY A 20 3.88 -13.14 -14.90
N HIS A 21 4.89 -13.93 -14.55
CA HIS A 21 5.76 -14.59 -15.52
C HIS A 21 4.98 -15.53 -16.45
N TYR A 22 4.09 -16.33 -15.87
CA TYR A 22 3.24 -17.26 -16.59
C TYR A 22 2.40 -16.55 -17.64
N ILE A 23 1.62 -15.53 -17.25
CA ILE A 23 0.66 -14.89 -18.17
C ILE A 23 1.36 -14.14 -19.29
N VAL A 24 2.47 -13.45 -19.00
CA VAL A 24 3.21 -12.69 -20.01
C VAL A 24 3.94 -13.63 -20.97
N ALA A 25 4.54 -14.74 -20.48
CA ALA A 25 5.12 -15.76 -21.34
C ALA A 25 4.07 -16.35 -22.31
N ARG A 26 2.89 -16.69 -21.80
CA ARG A 26 1.78 -17.23 -22.59
C ARG A 26 1.25 -16.22 -23.60
N LEU A 27 1.19 -14.94 -23.25
CA LEU A 27 0.77 -13.86 -24.13
C LEU A 27 1.67 -13.74 -25.36
N PHE A 28 2.97 -13.97 -25.20
CA PHE A 28 3.95 -14.02 -26.26
C PHE A 28 4.11 -15.42 -26.90
N LYS A 29 3.19 -16.33 -26.59
CA LYS A 29 3.15 -17.70 -27.14
C LYS A 29 4.35 -18.57 -26.75
N ALA A 30 5.06 -18.20 -25.67
CA ALA A 30 6.04 -19.09 -25.07
C ALA A 30 5.34 -20.26 -24.34
N GLU A 31 5.87 -21.45 -24.46
CA GLU A 31 5.36 -22.64 -23.78
C GLU A 31 5.79 -22.63 -22.31
N VAL A 32 4.81 -22.71 -21.43
CA VAL A 32 5.06 -22.90 -20.00
C VAL A 32 4.74 -24.32 -19.62
N THR A 33 5.75 -25.07 -19.18
CA THR A 33 5.62 -26.48 -18.86
C THR A 33 5.16 -26.73 -17.42
N ASP A 34 5.62 -25.91 -16.50
CA ASP A 34 5.29 -26.05 -15.08
C ASP A 34 5.02 -24.71 -14.41
N PHE A 35 4.03 -24.71 -13.52
CA PHE A 35 3.75 -23.65 -12.57
C PHE A 35 3.66 -24.24 -11.18
N SER A 36 4.50 -23.84 -10.26
CA SER A 36 4.51 -24.39 -8.90
C SER A 36 4.47 -23.31 -7.84
N ILE A 37 3.61 -23.52 -6.85
CA ILE A 37 3.63 -22.80 -5.57
C ILE A 37 4.25 -23.74 -4.55
N GLY A 38 5.35 -23.32 -3.93
CA GLY A 38 6.15 -24.16 -3.04
C GLY A 38 7.16 -25.05 -3.77
N PHE A 39 8.03 -25.65 -3.00
CA PHE A 39 9.06 -26.58 -3.45
C PHE A 39 8.85 -28.00 -2.90
N GLY A 40 9.49 -28.97 -3.52
CA GLY A 40 9.46 -30.38 -3.12
C GLY A 40 8.54 -31.25 -3.97
N LYS A 41 8.23 -32.45 -3.47
CA LYS A 41 7.33 -33.39 -4.15
C LYS A 41 5.90 -32.82 -4.12
N PRO A 42 5.26 -32.64 -5.29
CA PRO A 42 3.92 -32.05 -5.32
C PRO A 42 2.89 -32.81 -4.51
N LEU A 43 2.13 -32.10 -3.69
CA LEU A 43 0.95 -32.65 -2.98
C LEU A 43 -0.24 -32.75 -3.93
N LEU A 44 -0.40 -31.71 -4.79
CA LEU A 44 -1.42 -31.66 -5.83
C LEU A 44 -0.77 -31.37 -7.17
N LYS A 45 -1.24 -32.02 -8.22
CA LYS A 45 -0.76 -31.88 -9.58
C LYS A 45 -1.92 -31.93 -10.55
N TYR A 46 -2.01 -30.95 -11.47
CA TYR A 46 -3.02 -30.93 -12.53
C TYR A 46 -2.37 -30.36 -13.81
N THR A 47 -2.60 -31.00 -14.94
CA THR A 47 -2.14 -30.49 -16.24
C THR A 47 -3.32 -29.91 -17.00
N ASP A 48 -3.22 -28.64 -17.41
CA ASP A 48 -4.25 -27.95 -18.13
C ASP A 48 -4.24 -28.31 -19.63
N ARG A 49 -5.25 -27.79 -20.38
CA ARG A 49 -5.36 -28.02 -21.83
C ARG A 49 -4.24 -27.39 -22.65
N ASN A 50 -3.52 -26.46 -22.07
CA ASN A 50 -2.40 -25.76 -22.72
C ASN A 50 -1.05 -26.47 -22.47
N GLY A 51 -1.05 -27.62 -21.78
CA GLY A 51 0.13 -28.40 -21.47
C GLY A 51 0.89 -27.93 -20.22
N THR A 52 0.39 -26.91 -19.50
CA THR A 52 1.03 -26.45 -18.26
C THR A 52 0.63 -27.34 -17.10
N THR A 53 1.62 -27.83 -16.36
CA THR A 53 1.41 -28.61 -15.13
C THR A 53 1.44 -27.70 -13.90
N TRP A 54 0.27 -27.53 -13.28
CA TRP A 54 0.09 -26.78 -12.04
C TRP A 54 0.41 -27.65 -10.86
N LYS A 55 1.21 -27.16 -9.93
CA LYS A 55 1.72 -27.91 -8.78
C LYS A 55 1.53 -27.09 -7.49
N LEU A 56 1.11 -27.79 -6.43
CA LEU A 56 1.17 -27.27 -5.07
C LEU A 56 2.10 -28.17 -4.27
N SER A 57 3.14 -27.61 -3.69
CA SER A 57 4.20 -28.35 -3.00
C SER A 57 4.26 -27.97 -1.50
N PRO A 58 4.77 -28.86 -0.63
CA PRO A 58 4.64 -28.70 0.83
C PRO A 58 5.57 -27.64 1.44
N ILE A 59 6.65 -27.24 0.76
CA ILE A 59 7.59 -26.27 1.31
C ILE A 59 7.24 -24.88 0.82
N PRO A 60 6.62 -24.01 1.67
CA PRO A 60 6.04 -22.72 1.26
C PRO A 60 7.10 -21.61 1.21
N LEU A 61 8.30 -21.87 0.70
CA LEU A 61 9.41 -20.91 0.66
C LEU A 61 9.59 -20.24 -0.70
N GLY A 62 8.61 -20.36 -1.60
CA GLY A 62 8.70 -19.76 -2.93
C GLY A 62 7.80 -20.46 -3.94
N GLY A 63 8.09 -20.23 -5.22
CA GLY A 63 7.43 -20.87 -6.35
C GLY A 63 8.37 -20.88 -7.55
N TYR A 64 7.90 -21.39 -8.66
CA TYR A 64 8.61 -21.28 -9.93
C TYR A 64 7.67 -21.45 -11.13
N VAL A 65 8.04 -20.80 -12.21
CA VAL A 65 7.46 -21.01 -13.54
C VAL A 65 8.56 -21.55 -14.45
N LYS A 66 8.31 -22.70 -15.07
CA LYS A 66 9.23 -23.27 -16.04
C LYS A 66 8.78 -22.94 -17.44
N ILE A 67 9.54 -22.06 -18.10
CA ILE A 67 9.30 -21.66 -19.49
C ILE A 67 10.29 -22.44 -20.36
N LYS A 68 9.80 -23.06 -21.43
CA LYS A 68 10.62 -23.82 -22.36
C LYS A 68 11.76 -22.96 -22.90
N GLY A 69 13.00 -23.45 -22.80
CA GLY A 69 14.20 -22.76 -23.27
C GLY A 69 14.77 -21.69 -22.35
N LEU A 70 14.14 -21.40 -21.21
CA LEU A 70 14.66 -20.43 -20.24
C LEU A 70 15.92 -20.97 -19.52
N ASP A 71 15.99 -22.27 -19.26
CA ASP A 71 17.12 -22.91 -18.58
C ASP A 71 18.42 -22.85 -19.42
N ASN A 72 18.31 -22.61 -20.72
CA ASN A 72 19.44 -22.66 -21.67
C ASN A 72 19.79 -21.27 -22.23
N ILE A 73 19.63 -20.20 -21.46
CA ILE A 73 19.88 -18.83 -21.93
C ILE A 73 21.30 -18.63 -22.44
N PHE A 74 22.31 -19.32 -21.83
CA PHE A 74 23.73 -19.17 -22.15
C PHE A 74 24.23 -20.19 -23.18
N SER A 75 23.41 -21.17 -23.57
CA SER A 75 23.73 -22.16 -24.56
C SER A 75 22.52 -22.39 -25.47
N PRO A 76 22.18 -21.44 -26.37
CA PRO A 76 21.04 -21.60 -27.26
C PRO A 76 21.24 -22.81 -28.15
N ASN A 77 20.27 -23.73 -28.11
CA ASN A 77 20.27 -24.88 -28.99
C ASN A 77 19.81 -24.40 -30.38
N PRO A 78 20.52 -24.71 -31.50
CA PRO A 78 20.11 -24.34 -32.84
C PRO A 78 18.72 -24.85 -33.25
N ASN A 79 18.21 -25.84 -32.51
CA ASN A 79 16.88 -26.43 -32.70
C ASN A 79 15.82 -25.87 -31.73
N ASP A 80 16.02 -24.68 -31.18
CA ASP A 80 15.03 -24.06 -30.33
C ASP A 80 13.76 -23.75 -31.14
N GLU A 81 12.82 -24.67 -31.02
CA GLU A 81 11.54 -24.71 -31.72
C GLU A 81 10.67 -23.50 -31.39
N GLN A 82 9.69 -23.24 -32.25
CA GLN A 82 8.62 -22.27 -31.95
C GLN A 82 8.02 -22.53 -30.58
N GLY A 83 7.79 -21.43 -29.82
CA GLY A 83 7.27 -21.50 -28.44
C GLY A 83 8.35 -21.53 -27.35
N SER A 84 9.64 -21.55 -27.70
CA SER A 84 10.73 -21.40 -26.74
C SER A 84 10.92 -19.93 -26.31
N PHE A 85 11.37 -19.69 -25.08
CA PHE A 85 11.82 -18.36 -24.61
C PHE A 85 12.88 -17.75 -25.53
N GLN A 86 13.73 -18.60 -26.12
CA GLN A 86 14.78 -18.18 -27.04
C GLN A 86 14.23 -17.54 -28.33
N SER A 87 13.07 -17.98 -28.82
CA SER A 87 12.43 -17.44 -30.02
C SER A 87 11.82 -16.06 -29.83
N LEU A 88 11.70 -15.59 -28.58
CA LEU A 88 11.16 -14.27 -28.27
C LEU A 88 12.13 -13.15 -28.65
N THR A 89 11.59 -11.99 -29.04
CA THR A 89 12.38 -10.77 -29.22
C THR A 89 12.98 -10.31 -27.90
N LEU A 90 14.04 -9.50 -27.95
CA LEU A 90 14.68 -8.96 -26.75
C LEU A 90 13.69 -8.23 -25.84
N PHE A 91 12.81 -7.41 -26.41
CA PHE A 91 11.78 -6.69 -25.67
C PHE A 91 10.80 -7.64 -24.96
N GLN A 92 10.35 -8.68 -25.63
CA GLN A 92 9.47 -9.70 -25.03
C GLN A 92 10.16 -10.46 -23.90
N LYS A 93 11.44 -10.82 -24.08
CA LYS A 93 12.27 -11.45 -23.01
C LYS A 93 12.32 -10.56 -21.78
N ILE A 94 12.63 -9.27 -21.94
CA ILE A 94 12.67 -8.31 -20.84
C ILE A 94 11.30 -8.22 -20.13
N LEU A 95 10.22 -8.15 -20.89
CA LEU A 95 8.86 -8.09 -20.30
C LEU A 95 8.53 -9.37 -19.52
N VAL A 96 8.88 -10.56 -20.03
CA VAL A 96 8.68 -11.81 -19.29
C VAL A 96 9.47 -11.82 -18.00
N LEU A 97 10.74 -11.39 -18.02
CA LEU A 97 11.60 -11.36 -16.82
C LEU A 97 11.13 -10.33 -15.78
N LEU A 98 10.57 -9.21 -16.20
CA LEU A 98 10.06 -8.18 -15.29
C LEU A 98 8.62 -8.43 -14.82
N ALA A 99 7.90 -9.32 -15.49
CA ALA A 99 6.47 -9.53 -15.29
C ALA A 99 6.10 -9.85 -13.84
N GLY A 100 6.87 -10.69 -13.16
CA GLY A 100 6.63 -11.04 -11.77
C GLY A 100 6.61 -9.81 -10.85
N SER A 101 7.64 -8.97 -10.96
CA SER A 101 7.73 -7.74 -10.16
C SER A 101 6.64 -6.73 -10.51
N ILE A 102 6.32 -6.59 -11.79
CA ILE A 102 5.23 -5.71 -12.26
C ILE A 102 3.89 -6.17 -11.68
N PHE A 103 3.60 -7.46 -11.69
CA PHE A 103 2.36 -8.00 -11.13
C PHE A 103 2.26 -7.80 -9.62
N ASN A 104 3.36 -7.89 -8.88
CA ASN A 104 3.38 -7.57 -7.45
C ASN A 104 3.05 -6.08 -7.21
N ILE A 105 3.63 -5.16 -7.98
CA ILE A 105 3.33 -3.73 -7.88
C ILE A 105 1.85 -3.46 -8.21
N LEU A 106 1.35 -4.03 -9.29
CA LEU A 106 -0.06 -3.88 -9.70
C LEU A 106 -1.02 -4.44 -8.65
N SER A 107 -0.70 -5.61 -8.06
CA SER A 107 -1.53 -6.21 -7.02
C SER A 107 -1.53 -5.39 -5.73
N ALA A 108 -0.39 -4.81 -5.34
CA ALA A 108 -0.31 -3.91 -4.19
C ALA A 108 -1.14 -2.64 -4.43
N TRP A 109 -1.03 -2.04 -5.61
CA TRP A 109 -1.83 -0.89 -5.99
C TRP A 109 -3.33 -1.21 -6.01
N PHE A 110 -3.71 -2.36 -6.55
CA PHE A 110 -5.10 -2.83 -6.56
C PHE A 110 -5.63 -3.09 -5.14
N ALA A 111 -4.81 -3.66 -4.26
CA ALA A 111 -5.18 -3.88 -2.86
C ALA A 111 -5.41 -2.54 -2.12
N LEU A 112 -4.54 -1.55 -2.31
CA LEU A 112 -4.72 -0.20 -1.77
C LEU A 112 -5.98 0.46 -2.33
N PHE A 113 -6.24 0.34 -3.63
CA PHE A 113 -7.47 0.83 -4.24
C PHE A 113 -8.70 0.21 -3.57
N CYS A 114 -8.72 -1.11 -3.37
CA CYS A 114 -9.82 -1.78 -2.68
C CYS A 114 -9.99 -1.30 -1.24
N ILE A 115 -8.89 -1.13 -0.50
CA ILE A 115 -8.94 -0.61 0.88
C ILE A 115 -9.60 0.78 0.89
N PHE A 116 -9.12 1.70 0.08
CA PHE A 116 -9.70 3.06 0.04
C PHE A 116 -11.13 3.09 -0.49
N PHE A 117 -11.46 2.21 -1.44
CA PHE A 117 -12.80 2.14 -2.02
C PHE A 117 -13.84 1.60 -1.02
N PHE A 118 -13.50 0.57 -0.25
CA PHE A 118 -14.44 -0.08 0.68
C PHE A 118 -14.44 0.52 2.08
N PHE A 119 -13.30 1.01 2.56
CA PHE A 119 -13.15 1.52 3.92
C PHE A 119 -13.00 3.05 3.99
N GLY A 120 -12.79 3.71 2.86
CA GLY A 120 -12.53 5.16 2.80
C GLY A 120 -11.16 5.54 3.35
N ILE A 121 -10.95 6.84 3.49
CA ILE A 121 -9.76 7.40 4.15
C ILE A 121 -10.14 7.62 5.62
N VAL A 122 -9.30 7.15 6.53
CA VAL A 122 -9.47 7.46 7.96
C VAL A 122 -9.14 8.94 8.15
N SER A 123 -10.18 9.74 8.32
CA SER A 123 -10.06 11.14 8.72
C SER A 123 -10.16 11.24 10.23
N LEU A 124 -9.19 11.89 10.84
CA LEU A 124 -9.24 12.20 12.26
C LEU A 124 -10.15 13.44 12.45
N MET A 125 -11.31 13.24 13.08
CA MET A 125 -12.17 14.35 13.46
C MET A 125 -11.36 15.39 14.24
N PRO A 126 -11.64 16.68 14.05
CA PRO A 126 -10.94 17.77 14.73
C PRO A 126 -11.40 17.93 16.18
N ILE A 127 -11.33 16.85 16.96
CA ILE A 127 -11.67 16.80 18.39
C ILE A 127 -10.37 16.85 19.17
N ILE A 128 -10.30 17.74 20.15
CA ILE A 128 -9.15 17.88 21.03
C ILE A 128 -9.06 16.65 21.93
N GLY A 129 -8.01 15.86 21.77
CA GLY A 129 -7.73 14.69 22.59
C GLY A 129 -7.01 15.04 23.89
N SER A 130 -6.09 16.01 23.86
CA SER A 130 -5.45 16.56 25.06
C SER A 130 -5.02 18.00 24.85
N VAL A 131 -4.87 18.73 25.95
CA VAL A 131 -4.39 20.12 26.00
C VAL A 131 -3.09 20.16 26.80
N SER A 132 -2.03 20.70 26.22
CA SER A 132 -0.73 20.84 26.88
C SER A 132 -0.78 21.91 27.95
N GLU A 133 -0.22 21.63 29.13
CA GLU A 133 -0.08 22.61 30.18
C GLU A 133 0.74 23.83 29.70
N ASN A 134 0.37 25.02 30.16
CA ASN A 134 1.00 26.30 29.81
C ASN A 134 0.94 26.64 28.30
N SER A 135 0.10 25.99 27.52
CA SER A 135 -0.16 26.31 26.10
C SER A 135 -1.20 27.44 25.94
N SER A 136 -1.27 27.99 24.72
CA SER A 136 -2.32 28.96 24.39
C SER A 136 -3.73 28.36 24.55
N ALA A 137 -3.89 27.10 24.21
CA ALA A 137 -5.15 26.37 24.40
C ALA A 137 -5.54 26.29 25.87
N PHE A 138 -4.59 25.95 26.77
CA PHE A 138 -4.82 25.84 28.21
C PHE A 138 -5.22 27.17 28.83
N GLU A 139 -4.51 28.24 28.51
CA GLU A 139 -4.78 29.59 29.05
C GLU A 139 -6.15 30.15 28.60
N ASN A 140 -6.64 29.68 27.46
CA ASN A 140 -7.92 30.09 26.89
C ASN A 140 -9.05 29.07 27.11
N ASP A 141 -8.91 28.17 28.07
CA ASP A 141 -9.97 27.21 28.46
C ASP A 141 -10.48 26.38 27.25
N LEU A 142 -9.59 25.96 26.36
CA LEU A 142 -9.87 24.85 25.45
C LEU A 142 -9.71 23.54 26.22
N ARG A 143 -10.60 22.58 25.97
CA ARG A 143 -10.66 21.35 26.75
C ARG A 143 -10.64 20.12 25.87
N GLU A 144 -10.22 19.02 26.46
CA GLU A 144 -10.42 17.70 25.88
C GLU A 144 -11.90 17.47 25.54
N GLY A 145 -12.17 16.95 24.38
CA GLY A 145 -13.52 16.71 23.83
C GLY A 145 -14.12 17.89 23.05
N ASP A 146 -13.48 19.06 23.04
CA ASP A 146 -13.93 20.16 22.16
C ASP A 146 -13.72 19.77 20.71
N LYS A 147 -14.75 19.94 19.87
CA LYS A 147 -14.65 19.79 18.42
C LYS A 147 -14.42 21.15 17.78
N ILE A 148 -13.32 21.29 17.07
CA ILE A 148 -12.98 22.52 16.35
C ILE A 148 -13.82 22.57 15.07
N LEU A 149 -14.60 23.64 14.89
CA LEU A 149 -15.43 23.86 13.71
C LEU A 149 -14.75 24.76 12.70
N GLU A 150 -14.19 25.87 13.18
CA GLU A 150 -13.57 26.89 12.34
C GLU A 150 -12.35 27.52 13.03
N ILE A 151 -11.38 27.95 12.25
CA ILE A 151 -10.26 28.80 12.67
C ILE A 151 -10.12 29.93 11.65
N ASN A 152 -10.21 31.18 12.09
CA ASN A 152 -10.13 32.38 11.23
C ASN A 152 -11.10 32.33 10.04
N ASN A 153 -12.35 31.88 10.24
CA ASN A 153 -13.36 31.67 9.21
C ASN A 153 -13.03 30.57 8.18
N ILE A 154 -12.02 29.73 8.46
CA ILE A 154 -11.71 28.56 7.67
C ILE A 154 -12.33 27.35 8.35
N SER A 155 -13.23 26.65 7.67
CA SER A 155 -13.85 25.40 8.18
C SER A 155 -12.78 24.33 8.36
N ILE A 156 -12.80 23.64 9.49
CA ILE A 156 -11.89 22.57 9.86
C ILE A 156 -12.67 21.25 9.78
N GLU A 157 -12.36 20.45 8.77
CA GLU A 157 -12.98 19.14 8.58
C GLU A 157 -12.14 18.03 9.21
N GLU A 158 -10.82 18.18 9.19
CA GLU A 158 -9.87 17.21 9.73
C GLU A 158 -8.87 17.87 10.69
N PHE A 159 -8.35 17.07 11.64
CA PHE A 159 -7.31 17.56 12.57
C PHE A 159 -6.06 18.05 11.83
N SER A 160 -5.79 17.48 10.67
CA SER A 160 -4.67 17.87 9.79
C SER A 160 -4.81 19.27 9.16
N ASP A 161 -5.97 19.88 9.20
CA ASP A 161 -6.19 21.24 8.66
C ASP A 161 -5.79 22.32 9.65
N ILE A 162 -5.78 22.01 10.96
CA ILE A 162 -5.45 22.96 12.02
C ILE A 162 -4.08 23.63 11.80
N PRO A 163 -2.99 22.91 11.53
CA PRO A 163 -1.69 23.55 11.29
C PRO A 163 -1.68 24.51 10.11
N LYS A 164 -2.48 24.24 9.08
CA LYS A 164 -2.61 25.12 7.89
C LYS A 164 -3.39 26.38 8.23
N ALA A 165 -4.48 26.24 8.99
CA ALA A 165 -5.35 27.35 9.37
C ALA A 165 -4.66 28.33 10.33
N ILE A 166 -3.71 27.87 11.14
CA ILE A 166 -2.95 28.71 12.08
C ILE A 166 -1.63 29.25 11.47
N ALA A 167 -1.19 28.71 10.33
CA ALA A 167 0.10 29.06 9.75
C ALA A 167 0.25 30.58 9.60
N ASN A 168 1.35 31.14 10.14
CA ASN A 168 1.71 32.55 10.09
C ASN A 168 0.76 33.51 10.83
N ASN A 169 -0.18 32.99 11.62
CA ASN A 169 -1.07 33.83 12.43
C ASN A 169 -0.57 33.89 13.88
N GLN A 170 -0.35 35.08 14.40
CA GLN A 170 -0.05 35.30 15.81
C GLN A 170 -1.30 35.22 16.67
N SER A 171 -2.44 35.69 16.15
CA SER A 171 -3.74 35.65 16.81
C SER A 171 -4.72 34.83 15.98
N ILE A 172 -5.58 34.07 16.65
CA ILE A 172 -6.62 33.26 16.00
C ILE A 172 -7.98 33.50 16.64
N ASN A 173 -9.01 33.43 15.79
CA ASN A 173 -10.38 33.24 16.20
C ASN A 173 -10.75 31.78 15.95
N ILE A 174 -11.19 31.08 17.00
CA ILE A 174 -11.55 29.66 16.93
C ILE A 174 -13.00 29.45 17.39
N LEU A 175 -13.77 28.71 16.59
CA LEU A 175 -15.07 28.22 16.95
C LEU A 175 -14.99 26.75 17.34
N VAL A 176 -15.42 26.44 18.55
CA VAL A 176 -15.46 25.06 19.05
C VAL A 176 -16.88 24.67 19.47
N GLU A 177 -17.20 23.40 19.30
CA GLU A 177 -18.42 22.80 19.82
C GLU A 177 -18.10 22.02 21.08
N ARG A 178 -18.74 22.40 22.19
CA ARG A 178 -18.66 21.74 23.49
C ARG A 178 -20.05 21.45 24.00
N ASN A 179 -20.42 20.21 24.25
CA ASN A 179 -21.75 19.82 24.73
C ASN A 179 -22.91 20.38 23.88
N ASN A 180 -22.80 20.34 22.53
CA ASN A 180 -23.75 20.92 21.59
C ASN A 180 -23.90 22.44 21.66
N GLN A 181 -22.98 23.14 22.30
CA GLN A 181 -22.94 24.61 22.32
C GLN A 181 -21.70 25.08 21.54
N ILE A 182 -21.93 26.10 20.71
CA ILE A 182 -20.85 26.74 19.95
C ILE A 182 -20.24 27.84 20.84
N ILE A 183 -18.95 27.76 21.03
CA ILE A 183 -18.15 28.69 21.82
C ILE A 183 -17.12 29.32 20.89
N GLU A 184 -17.13 30.64 20.84
CA GLU A 184 -16.14 31.42 20.11
C GLU A 184 -15.08 31.95 21.07
N LYS A 185 -13.82 31.82 20.66
CA LYS A 185 -12.66 32.27 21.43
C LYS A 185 -11.67 32.99 20.52
N ASN A 186 -11.10 34.08 21.02
CA ASN A 186 -10.11 34.85 20.31
C ASN A 186 -8.87 35.02 21.23
N PHE A 187 -7.71 34.58 20.79
CA PHE A 187 -6.50 34.61 21.60
C PHE A 187 -5.21 34.54 20.74
N ASP A 188 -4.12 34.94 21.38
CA ASP A 188 -2.79 34.90 20.78
C ASP A 188 -2.15 33.52 20.95
N LEU A 189 -1.47 33.08 19.90
CA LEU A 189 -0.72 31.83 19.88
C LEU A 189 0.69 32.04 20.45
N LYS A 190 1.20 31.06 21.18
CA LYS A 190 2.59 31.03 21.62
C LYS A 190 3.50 30.57 20.50
N PHE A 191 4.61 31.27 20.31
CA PHE A 191 5.64 30.87 19.38
C PHE A 191 6.49 29.73 19.98
N ASN A 192 6.63 28.64 19.27
CA ASN A 192 7.51 27.56 19.65
C ASN A 192 8.83 27.68 18.91
N GLU A 193 9.90 27.94 19.65
CA GLU A 193 11.25 28.16 19.09
C GLU A 193 11.84 26.91 18.44
N GLU A 194 11.56 25.71 19.02
CA GLU A 194 12.07 24.44 18.48
C GLU A 194 11.45 24.11 17.13
N LEU A 195 10.15 24.38 16.97
CA LEU A 195 9.40 24.11 15.75
C LEU A 195 9.39 25.30 14.79
N ASN A 196 9.92 26.46 15.23
CA ASN A 196 9.94 27.74 14.51
C ASN A 196 8.57 28.11 13.92
N ARG A 197 7.51 27.95 14.72
CA ARG A 197 6.11 28.25 14.34
C ARG A 197 5.22 28.52 15.54
N TYR A 198 4.08 29.16 15.28
CA TYR A 198 3.03 29.31 16.27
C TYR A 198 2.30 27.97 16.49
N ILE A 199 1.91 27.69 17.74
CA ILE A 199 1.20 26.47 18.13
C ILE A 199 0.04 26.78 19.06
N ILE A 200 -1.03 25.98 18.97
CA ILE A 200 -2.18 26.05 19.89
C ILE A 200 -1.87 25.26 21.17
N GLY A 201 -1.18 24.11 21.05
CA GLY A 201 -0.87 23.21 22.16
C GLY A 201 -1.99 22.19 22.42
N ILE A 202 -2.51 21.58 21.36
CA ILE A 202 -3.51 20.51 21.37
C ILE A 202 -2.98 19.28 20.61
N SER A 203 -3.51 18.10 20.94
CA SER A 203 -3.22 16.86 20.25
C SER A 203 -4.47 15.98 20.14
#